data_1c7472ec87b71d43b4447d2c26f510f7
#
_entry.id   1c7472ec87b71d43b4447d2c26f510f7
#
_cell.length_a   1.000
_cell.length_b   1.000
_cell.length_c   1.000
_cell.angle_alpha   90.00
_cell.angle_beta   90.00
_cell.angle_gamma   90.00
#
_symmetry.space_group_name_H-M   'P 1'
#
loop_
_entity.id
_entity.type
_entity.pdbx_description
1 polymer ?
#
loop_
_entity_poly.entity_id
_entity_poly.type
_entity_poly.pdbx_seq_one_letter_code
_entity_poly.pdbx_strand_id
1 'polypeptide(L)'
;MTHSLVHSIRQKFQSWFTQAQAAVAIEDEEVELPDGIQTQLGQKIQALPCSQIYQTAVQEAITAGVENWQSHLDVANSLIILGSPVEPIAKILSDSLQTWHNPPVEVFTPLPWRMRPHDPLIMSQEIQQALQAYSQIDIKNPKDIGDLLEADSLADRKTLMMIPCLDQCFLRCIGGWNSIEYLRDMVMHNRNCFWVIGCNHWAWDFLDFVCQISAYFSEVKPLPELDGAMIQTWLNPIAKTMVEPEAIEDSEDNLGQAYWRTLASQSSGVSSIAFGVWLNSLRIKRDQLEDVNLSQLNLSETATTSKTRFTLRQTKPTLPSLPALTGIDRYLLHSLLIHGQMSHVHLALSLGEPESQIQARIQGLLRAGVIASSNGMLSVRAAHYAKLKIELTNNNFFVGED
;
A
#
# COMPACT_ATOMS: atom_id res chain seq x y z
N MET A 1 -19.68 13.83 -19.48
CA MET A 1 -19.12 14.38 -18.22
C MET A 1 -17.59 14.54 -18.24
N THR A 2 -16.87 13.92 -19.16
CA THR A 2 -15.41 14.00 -19.28
C THR A 2 -14.86 15.33 -19.82
N HIS A 3 -15.61 16.07 -20.64
CA HIS A 3 -15.20 17.37 -21.17
C HIS A 3 -15.13 18.51 -20.11
N SER A 4 -15.92 18.45 -19.05
CA SER A 4 -15.95 19.47 -17.97
C SER A 4 -14.72 19.39 -17.05
N LEU A 5 -14.21 18.19 -16.79
CA LEU A 5 -13.02 17.97 -15.94
C LEU A 5 -11.73 18.46 -16.64
N VAL A 6 -11.59 18.20 -17.92
CA VAL A 6 -10.45 18.66 -18.73
C VAL A 6 -10.43 20.19 -18.81
N HIS A 7 -11.61 20.80 -18.92
CA HIS A 7 -11.74 22.27 -18.97
C HIS A 7 -11.43 22.94 -17.61
N SER A 8 -11.83 22.33 -16.50
CA SER A 8 -11.51 22.81 -15.15
C SER A 8 -10.02 22.71 -14.80
N ILE A 9 -9.38 21.63 -15.23
CA ILE A 9 -7.92 21.45 -15.09
C ILE A 9 -7.20 22.51 -15.94
N ARG A 10 -7.63 22.72 -17.18
CA ARG A 10 -7.05 23.73 -18.08
C ARG A 10 -7.18 25.16 -17.54
N GLN A 11 -8.33 25.53 -16.94
CA GLN A 11 -8.52 26.85 -16.31
C GLN A 11 -7.65 27.04 -15.06
N LYS A 12 -7.49 26.02 -14.23
CA LYS A 12 -6.57 26.08 -13.07
C LYS A 12 -5.11 26.18 -13.51
N PHE A 13 -4.73 25.52 -14.58
CA PHE A 13 -3.40 25.68 -15.20
C PHE A 13 -3.18 27.10 -15.71
N GLN A 14 -4.13 27.65 -16.47
CA GLN A 14 -4.00 29.02 -16.97
C GLN A 14 -3.95 30.07 -15.87
N SER A 15 -4.73 29.94 -14.79
CA SER A 15 -4.68 30.89 -13.66
C SER A 15 -3.38 30.84 -12.87
N TRP A 16 -2.75 29.67 -12.79
CA TRP A 16 -1.44 29.53 -12.15
C TRP A 16 -0.32 30.14 -13.02
N PHE A 17 -0.38 29.96 -14.35
CA PHE A 17 0.54 30.56 -15.30
C PHE A 17 0.46 32.08 -15.37
N THR A 18 -0.74 32.66 -15.26
CA THR A 18 -0.90 34.13 -15.32
C THR A 18 -0.28 34.84 -14.11
N GLN A 19 -0.20 34.19 -12.96
CA GLN A 19 0.52 34.74 -11.79
C GLN A 19 2.04 34.62 -11.88
N ALA A 20 2.56 33.66 -12.66
CA ALA A 20 3.99 33.44 -12.85
C ALA A 20 4.61 34.26 -14.02
N GLN A 21 3.80 34.84 -14.91
CA GLN A 21 4.26 35.60 -16.08
C GLN A 21 4.92 36.96 -15.76
N ALA A 22 5.02 37.35 -14.50
CA ALA A 22 5.72 38.59 -14.12
C ALA A 22 7.25 38.46 -13.93
N ALA A 23 7.83 37.29 -14.14
CA ALA A 23 9.27 37.07 -14.02
C ALA A 23 9.83 36.45 -15.31
N VAL A 24 10.48 37.30 -16.09
CA VAL A 24 11.51 37.05 -17.14
C VAL A 24 11.59 35.63 -17.74
N ALA A 25 11.33 35.55 -19.05
CA ALA A 25 11.49 34.37 -19.90
C ALA A 25 12.86 33.69 -19.74
N ILE A 26 12.83 32.47 -19.22
CA ILE A 26 13.87 31.46 -19.42
C ILE A 26 13.16 30.27 -20.06
N GLU A 27 13.37 30.05 -21.34
CA GLU A 27 12.68 29.04 -22.17
C GLU A 27 13.00 27.57 -21.80
N ASP A 28 13.97 27.33 -20.89
CA ASP A 28 14.45 26.01 -20.49
C ASP A 28 14.23 25.68 -19.00
N GLU A 29 13.27 26.33 -18.34
CA GLU A 29 13.05 26.08 -16.90
C GLU A 29 12.35 24.73 -16.66
N GLU A 30 13.07 23.82 -15.97
CA GLU A 30 12.52 22.55 -15.49
C GLU A 30 11.69 22.77 -14.21
N VAL A 31 10.48 22.24 -14.22
CA VAL A 31 9.55 22.38 -13.08
C VAL A 31 9.15 21.03 -12.54
N GLU A 32 8.74 21.00 -11.29
CA GLU A 32 8.16 19.80 -10.66
C GLU A 32 6.87 19.39 -11.40
N LEU A 33 6.63 18.07 -11.43
CA LEU A 33 5.37 17.58 -11.99
C LEU A 33 4.20 18.11 -11.16
N PRO A 34 3.20 18.74 -11.81
CA PRO A 34 1.99 19.17 -11.13
C PRO A 34 1.27 18.01 -10.40
N ASP A 35 0.71 18.28 -9.24
CA ASP A 35 0.03 17.28 -8.39
C ASP A 35 -1.00 16.42 -9.15
N GLY A 36 -1.73 17.01 -10.10
CA GLY A 36 -2.70 16.28 -10.93
C GLY A 36 -2.05 15.23 -11.82
N ILE A 37 -0.87 15.54 -12.38
CA ILE A 37 -0.09 14.63 -13.23
C ILE A 37 0.56 13.56 -12.36
N GLN A 38 1.17 13.93 -11.23
CA GLN A 38 1.73 12.98 -10.27
C GLN A 38 0.67 11.97 -9.80
N THR A 39 -0.53 12.45 -9.47
CA THR A 39 -1.62 11.58 -9.01
C THR A 39 -2.07 10.59 -10.10
N GLN A 40 -2.27 11.07 -11.32
CA GLN A 40 -2.69 10.19 -12.44
C GLN A 40 -1.60 9.18 -12.81
N LEU A 41 -0.34 9.61 -12.78
CA LEU A 41 0.80 8.74 -13.02
C LEU A 41 0.90 7.69 -11.91
N GLY A 42 0.78 8.12 -10.65
CA GLY A 42 0.73 7.24 -9.50
C GLY A 42 -0.36 6.17 -9.62
N GLN A 43 -1.56 6.54 -10.00
CA GLN A 43 -2.67 5.60 -10.22
C GLN A 43 -2.38 4.58 -11.32
N LYS A 44 -1.81 5.01 -12.45
CA LYS A 44 -1.44 4.10 -13.54
C LYS A 44 -0.37 3.09 -13.13
N ILE A 45 0.61 3.53 -12.36
CA ILE A 45 1.71 2.67 -11.89
C ILE A 45 1.25 1.74 -10.78
N GLN A 46 0.37 2.20 -9.89
CA GLN A 46 -0.27 1.33 -8.90
C GLN A 46 -1.11 0.20 -9.53
N ALA A 47 -1.55 0.36 -10.78
CA ALA A 47 -2.22 -0.70 -11.53
C ALA A 47 -1.25 -1.77 -12.06
N LEU A 48 0.06 -1.51 -12.10
CA LEU A 48 1.06 -2.49 -12.53
C LEU A 48 1.26 -3.58 -11.46
N PRO A 49 1.72 -4.77 -11.86
CA PRO A 49 2.09 -5.81 -10.90
C PRO A 49 3.14 -5.31 -9.90
N CYS A 50 3.09 -5.82 -8.67
CA CYS A 50 4.13 -5.55 -7.69
C CYS A 50 5.48 -6.14 -8.14
N SER A 51 6.56 -5.75 -7.47
CA SER A 51 7.90 -6.28 -7.75
C SER A 51 7.92 -7.81 -7.78
N GLN A 52 8.56 -8.40 -8.78
CA GLN A 52 8.72 -9.85 -8.90
C GLN A 52 9.43 -10.43 -7.68
N ILE A 53 10.32 -9.68 -7.04
CA ILE A 53 11.01 -10.10 -5.81
C ILE A 53 9.98 -10.34 -4.69
N TYR A 54 8.99 -9.45 -4.52
CA TYR A 54 7.92 -9.65 -3.55
C TYR A 54 7.07 -10.86 -3.89
N GLN A 55 6.71 -11.02 -5.17
CA GLN A 55 5.90 -12.18 -5.61
C GLN A 55 6.61 -13.49 -5.30
N THR A 56 7.90 -13.60 -5.65
CA THR A 56 8.72 -14.79 -5.39
C THR A 56 8.85 -15.05 -3.89
N ALA A 57 9.19 -14.03 -3.09
CA ALA A 57 9.34 -14.18 -1.64
C ALA A 57 8.04 -14.64 -0.96
N VAL A 58 6.89 -14.10 -1.37
CA VAL A 58 5.58 -14.52 -0.85
C VAL A 58 5.27 -15.97 -1.25
N GLN A 59 5.47 -16.33 -2.52
CA GLN A 59 5.22 -17.69 -3.00
C GLN A 59 6.11 -18.72 -2.31
N GLU A 60 7.40 -18.42 -2.13
CA GLU A 60 8.35 -19.28 -1.40
C GLU A 60 7.97 -19.44 0.07
N ALA A 61 7.61 -18.33 0.75
CA ALA A 61 7.20 -18.38 2.15
C ALA A 61 5.93 -19.22 2.35
N ILE A 62 4.94 -19.06 1.47
CA ILE A 62 3.70 -19.85 1.54
C ILE A 62 3.99 -21.32 1.23
N THR A 63 4.80 -21.62 0.22
CA THR A 63 5.16 -22.99 -0.13
C THR A 63 5.82 -23.69 1.06
N ALA A 64 6.84 -23.06 1.63
CA ALA A 64 7.55 -23.62 2.79
C ALA A 64 6.63 -23.81 4.01
N GLY A 65 5.75 -22.83 4.28
CA GLY A 65 4.77 -22.92 5.37
C GLY A 65 3.78 -24.07 5.16
N VAL A 66 3.25 -24.22 3.95
CA VAL A 66 2.30 -25.32 3.61
C VAL A 66 2.98 -26.66 3.69
N GLU A 67 4.19 -26.83 3.16
CA GLU A 67 4.96 -28.07 3.22
C GLU A 67 5.24 -28.49 4.66
N ASN A 68 5.64 -27.53 5.50
CA ASN A 68 5.90 -27.76 6.92
C ASN A 68 4.62 -28.18 7.66
N TRP A 69 3.51 -27.46 7.44
CA TRP A 69 2.20 -27.80 8.01
C TRP A 69 1.68 -29.18 7.57
N GLN A 70 1.92 -29.56 6.31
CA GLN A 70 1.50 -30.87 5.80
C GLN A 70 2.35 -32.04 6.34
N SER A 71 3.59 -31.78 6.72
CA SER A 71 4.55 -32.78 7.13
C SER A 71 4.55 -33.08 8.61
N HIS A 72 4.01 -32.18 9.44
CA HIS A 72 4.08 -32.26 10.91
C HIS A 72 2.74 -31.96 11.57
N LEU A 73 2.33 -32.77 12.54
CA LEU A 73 1.02 -32.68 13.20
C LEU A 73 0.86 -31.50 14.18
N ASP A 74 1.97 -30.99 14.74
CA ASP A 74 1.97 -29.97 15.80
C ASP A 74 2.54 -28.62 15.35
N VAL A 75 2.56 -28.34 14.06
CA VAL A 75 3.08 -27.07 13.50
C VAL A 75 1.96 -26.04 13.35
N ALA A 76 2.33 -24.77 13.41
CA ALA A 76 1.41 -23.67 13.14
C ALA A 76 0.79 -23.80 11.76
N ASN A 77 -0.51 -23.60 11.70
CA ASN A 77 -1.29 -23.61 10.44
C ASN A 77 -1.49 -22.19 9.89
N SER A 78 -0.58 -21.28 10.21
CA SER A 78 -0.71 -19.87 9.80
C SER A 78 0.64 -19.23 9.51
N LEU A 79 0.64 -18.32 8.54
CA LEU A 79 1.78 -17.51 8.12
C LEU A 79 1.35 -16.04 8.03
N ILE A 80 2.06 -15.17 8.72
CA ILE A 80 1.87 -13.74 8.64
C ILE A 80 2.90 -13.13 7.68
N ILE A 81 2.42 -12.35 6.70
CA ILE A 81 3.28 -11.57 5.81
C ILE A 81 3.22 -10.11 6.25
N LEU A 82 4.34 -9.59 6.73
CA LEU A 82 4.44 -8.21 7.18
C LEU A 82 5.07 -7.31 6.11
N GLY A 83 4.51 -6.10 5.97
CA GLY A 83 5.09 -5.08 5.13
C GLY A 83 5.06 -3.70 5.80
N SER A 84 5.70 -2.71 5.18
CA SER A 84 5.63 -1.33 5.64
C SER A 84 4.18 -0.81 5.65
N PRO A 85 3.82 0.12 6.57
CA PRO A 85 2.47 0.72 6.63
C PRO A 85 2.00 1.39 5.34
N VAL A 86 2.93 1.73 4.46
CA VAL A 86 2.64 2.36 3.17
C VAL A 86 2.71 1.40 1.98
N GLU A 87 3.05 0.12 2.22
CA GLU A 87 3.03 -0.92 1.18
C GLU A 87 1.61 -1.46 0.97
N PRO A 88 1.18 -1.67 -0.28
CA PRO A 88 -0.13 -2.24 -0.58
C PRO A 88 -0.12 -3.77 -0.44
N ILE A 89 -0.02 -4.29 0.79
CA ILE A 89 0.16 -5.72 1.08
C ILE A 89 -0.93 -6.57 0.43
N ALA A 90 -2.19 -6.14 0.50
CA ALA A 90 -3.29 -6.87 -0.15
C ALA A 90 -3.08 -7.04 -1.66
N LYS A 91 -2.52 -6.02 -2.31
CA LYS A 91 -2.17 -6.10 -3.74
C LYS A 91 -0.99 -7.02 -3.97
N ILE A 92 0.06 -6.93 -3.15
CA ILE A 92 1.24 -7.80 -3.24
C ILE A 92 0.82 -9.26 -3.12
N LEU A 93 0.00 -9.61 -2.14
CA LEU A 93 -0.53 -10.97 -1.98
C LEU A 93 -1.38 -11.39 -3.18
N SER A 94 -2.28 -10.54 -3.65
CA SER A 94 -3.12 -10.81 -4.81
C SER A 94 -2.30 -11.04 -6.09
N ASP A 95 -1.32 -10.17 -6.37
CA ASP A 95 -0.45 -10.29 -7.53
C ASP A 95 0.40 -11.58 -7.45
N SER A 96 0.90 -11.91 -6.25
CA SER A 96 1.67 -13.14 -6.01
C SER A 96 0.86 -14.39 -6.29
N LEU A 97 -0.43 -14.41 -5.94
CA LEU A 97 -1.32 -15.53 -6.24
C LEU A 97 -1.66 -15.62 -7.73
N GLN A 98 -1.92 -14.50 -8.39
CA GLN A 98 -2.28 -14.48 -9.80
C GLN A 98 -1.16 -14.99 -10.70
N THR A 99 0.09 -14.75 -10.32
CA THR A 99 1.28 -15.19 -11.06
C THR A 99 1.74 -16.60 -10.67
N TRP A 100 1.11 -17.21 -9.68
CA TRP A 100 1.49 -18.53 -9.19
C TRP A 100 0.88 -19.66 -10.02
N HIS A 101 1.66 -20.24 -10.91
CA HIS A 101 1.17 -21.24 -11.87
C HIS A 101 0.75 -22.58 -11.25
N ASN A 102 1.38 -22.99 -10.16
CA ASN A 102 1.10 -24.29 -9.52
C ASN A 102 1.13 -24.11 -7.99
N PRO A 103 0.08 -23.55 -7.37
CA PRO A 103 0.01 -23.47 -5.91
C PRO A 103 -0.08 -24.89 -5.31
N PRO A 104 0.57 -25.14 -4.16
CA PRO A 104 0.60 -26.46 -3.54
C PRO A 104 -0.77 -26.92 -3.03
N VAL A 105 -1.69 -25.98 -2.85
CA VAL A 105 -3.06 -26.20 -2.36
C VAL A 105 -4.04 -25.22 -3.02
N GLU A 106 -5.32 -25.55 -2.99
CA GLU A 106 -6.37 -24.64 -3.45
C GLU A 106 -6.43 -23.38 -2.58
N VAL A 107 -6.45 -22.19 -3.21
CA VAL A 107 -6.39 -20.90 -2.52
C VAL A 107 -7.77 -20.24 -2.49
N PHE A 108 -8.21 -19.87 -1.30
CA PHE A 108 -9.44 -19.12 -1.07
C PHE A 108 -9.17 -17.78 -0.39
N THR A 109 -9.86 -16.75 -0.86
CA THR A 109 -9.85 -15.42 -0.24
C THR A 109 -11.26 -15.13 0.26
N PRO A 110 -11.63 -15.60 1.47
CA PRO A 110 -13.00 -15.45 1.99
C PRO A 110 -13.34 -13.99 2.27
N LEU A 111 -12.34 -13.18 2.54
CA LEU A 111 -12.47 -11.77 2.85
C LEU A 111 -11.80 -10.93 1.78
N PRO A 112 -12.50 -10.57 0.69
CA PRO A 112 -11.93 -9.74 -0.38
C PRO A 112 -11.76 -8.29 0.05
N TRP A 113 -11.84 -8.00 1.35
CA TRP A 113 -11.86 -6.64 1.87
C TRP A 113 -10.56 -5.92 1.63
N ARG A 114 -10.66 -4.94 0.81
CA ARG A 114 -9.66 -3.89 0.65
C ARG A 114 -9.98 -2.67 1.51
N MET A 115 -11.14 -2.68 2.19
CA MET A 115 -11.62 -1.55 2.99
C MET A 115 -12.36 -2.05 4.24
N ARG A 116 -12.18 -1.33 5.34
CA ARG A 116 -12.90 -1.57 6.61
C ARG A 116 -14.39 -1.31 6.44
N PRO A 117 -15.28 -2.15 7.05
CA PRO A 117 -16.71 -1.87 7.12
C PRO A 117 -17.01 -0.48 7.69
N HIS A 118 -18.15 0.10 7.29
CA HIS A 118 -18.54 1.42 7.77
C HIS A 118 -18.67 1.47 9.31
N ASP A 119 -19.28 0.44 9.90
CA ASP A 119 -19.35 0.28 11.35
C ASP A 119 -18.32 -0.76 11.80
N PRO A 120 -17.26 -0.36 12.51
CA PRO A 120 -16.23 -1.29 12.97
C PRO A 120 -16.74 -2.29 14.02
N LEU A 121 -17.87 -2.00 14.68
CA LEU A 121 -18.42 -2.89 15.70
C LEU A 121 -19.13 -4.13 15.12
N ILE A 122 -19.60 -4.05 13.88
CA ILE A 122 -20.21 -5.20 13.19
C ILE A 122 -19.21 -6.05 12.39
N MET A 123 -17.94 -5.70 12.46
CA MET A 123 -16.90 -6.33 11.63
C MET A 123 -16.83 -7.86 11.83
N SER A 124 -16.94 -8.35 13.06
CA SER A 124 -17.00 -9.79 13.32
C SER A 124 -18.21 -10.47 12.68
N GLN A 125 -19.36 -9.77 12.61
CA GLN A 125 -20.55 -10.27 11.92
C GLN A 125 -20.35 -10.32 10.40
N GLU A 126 -19.70 -9.30 9.83
CA GLU A 126 -19.40 -9.28 8.39
C GLU A 126 -18.38 -10.36 8.03
N ILE A 127 -17.37 -10.60 8.87
CA ILE A 127 -16.45 -11.74 8.72
C ILE A 127 -17.22 -13.04 8.73
N GLN A 128 -18.10 -13.24 9.69
CA GLN A 128 -18.92 -14.41 9.80
C GLN A 128 -19.79 -14.60 8.55
N GLN A 129 -20.46 -13.55 8.08
CA GLN A 129 -21.29 -13.60 6.86
C GLN A 129 -20.49 -13.94 5.60
N ALA A 130 -19.29 -13.38 5.44
CA ALA A 130 -18.43 -13.67 4.31
C ALA A 130 -17.99 -15.15 4.29
N LEU A 131 -17.69 -15.71 5.46
CA LEU A 131 -17.33 -17.11 5.61
C LEU A 131 -18.55 -18.05 5.38
N GLN A 132 -19.73 -17.64 5.87
CA GLN A 132 -20.99 -18.34 5.62
C GLN A 132 -21.34 -18.38 4.13
N ALA A 133 -21.23 -17.25 3.45
CA ALA A 133 -21.47 -17.16 2.00
C ALA A 133 -20.51 -18.07 1.22
N TYR A 134 -19.28 -18.24 1.71
CA TYR A 134 -18.30 -19.15 1.14
C TYR A 134 -18.66 -20.63 1.37
N SER A 135 -19.05 -20.98 2.60
CA SER A 135 -19.37 -22.37 2.96
C SER A 135 -20.78 -22.82 2.55
N GLN A 136 -21.67 -21.89 2.19
CA GLN A 136 -23.11 -22.10 1.98
C GLN A 136 -23.84 -22.74 3.19
N ILE A 137 -23.27 -22.62 4.38
CA ILE A 137 -23.77 -23.25 5.61
C ILE A 137 -23.95 -22.17 6.69
N ASP A 138 -24.98 -22.33 7.52
CA ASP A 138 -25.32 -21.39 8.61
C ASP A 138 -24.38 -21.59 9.80
N ILE A 139 -23.37 -20.72 9.90
CA ILE A 139 -22.34 -20.72 10.94
C ILE A 139 -22.81 -19.85 12.11
N LYS A 140 -23.01 -20.42 13.29
CA LYS A 140 -23.50 -19.71 14.47
C LYS A 140 -22.38 -19.24 15.40
N ASN A 141 -21.23 -19.91 15.37
CA ASN A 141 -20.06 -19.55 16.19
C ASN A 141 -18.75 -20.04 15.52
N PRO A 142 -17.56 -19.60 15.95
CA PRO A 142 -16.27 -19.99 15.36
C PRO A 142 -16.01 -21.50 15.34
N LYS A 143 -16.57 -22.26 16.29
CA LYS A 143 -16.41 -23.72 16.33
C LYS A 143 -17.17 -24.39 15.18
N ASP A 144 -18.33 -23.83 14.78
CA ASP A 144 -19.12 -24.37 13.68
C ASP A 144 -18.34 -24.32 12.35
N ILE A 145 -17.40 -23.39 12.21
CA ILE A 145 -16.49 -23.33 11.04
C ILE A 145 -15.50 -24.48 11.08
N GLY A 146 -14.95 -24.78 12.25
CA GLY A 146 -14.08 -25.95 12.46
C GLY A 146 -14.79 -27.23 12.07
N ASP A 147 -15.98 -27.44 12.62
CA ASP A 147 -16.81 -28.63 12.34
C ASP A 147 -17.19 -28.75 10.86
N LEU A 148 -17.36 -27.63 10.15
CA LEU A 148 -17.67 -27.59 8.74
C LEU A 148 -16.50 -27.93 7.83
N LEU A 149 -15.32 -27.49 8.20
CA LEU A 149 -14.09 -27.75 7.46
C LEU A 149 -13.55 -29.16 7.78
N GLU A 150 -14.04 -29.77 8.88
CA GLU A 150 -13.85 -31.19 9.20
C GLU A 150 -14.88 -32.11 8.53
N ALA A 151 -15.98 -31.56 7.98
CA ALA A 151 -16.98 -32.38 7.30
C ALA A 151 -16.38 -33.08 6.07
N ASP A 152 -16.68 -34.37 5.89
CA ASP A 152 -16.07 -35.31 4.93
C ASP A 152 -15.92 -34.80 3.48
N SER A 153 -16.68 -33.80 3.06
CA SER A 153 -16.58 -33.23 1.71
C SER A 153 -15.43 -32.26 1.51
N LEU A 154 -14.85 -31.71 2.60
CA LEU A 154 -13.72 -30.76 2.59
C LEU A 154 -12.49 -31.33 3.33
N ALA A 155 -12.66 -32.38 4.16
CA ALA A 155 -11.59 -32.96 4.97
C ALA A 155 -10.40 -33.50 4.14
N ASP A 156 -10.67 -33.95 2.90
CA ASP A 156 -9.62 -34.40 1.97
C ASP A 156 -8.98 -33.28 1.16
N ARG A 157 -9.53 -32.07 1.18
CA ARG A 157 -8.99 -30.91 0.43
C ARG A 157 -8.27 -29.97 1.39
N LYS A 158 -6.94 -30.11 1.46
CA LYS A 158 -6.09 -29.13 2.15
C LYS A 158 -6.24 -27.78 1.45
N THR A 159 -6.73 -26.78 2.19
CA THR A 159 -7.11 -25.47 1.65
C THR A 159 -6.24 -24.38 2.27
N LEU A 160 -5.84 -23.39 1.48
CA LEU A 160 -5.22 -22.17 1.94
C LEU A 160 -6.26 -21.05 2.02
N MET A 161 -6.42 -20.48 3.22
CA MET A 161 -7.30 -19.35 3.49
C MET A 161 -6.49 -18.07 3.57
N MET A 162 -6.83 -17.06 2.77
CA MET A 162 -6.10 -15.79 2.76
C MET A 162 -6.91 -14.64 3.35
N ILE A 163 -6.32 -13.94 4.32
CA ILE A 163 -6.78 -12.65 4.83
C ILE A 163 -5.79 -11.57 4.34
N PRO A 164 -6.11 -10.83 3.28
CA PRO A 164 -5.11 -9.99 2.61
C PRO A 164 -4.71 -8.74 3.40
N CYS A 165 -5.50 -8.33 4.40
CA CYS A 165 -5.35 -7.03 5.06
C CYS A 165 -5.89 -7.08 6.49
N LEU A 166 -5.08 -7.54 7.45
CA LEU A 166 -5.50 -7.62 8.85
C LEU A 166 -5.73 -6.21 9.45
N ASP A 167 -4.96 -5.21 9.01
CA ASP A 167 -5.11 -3.82 9.41
C ASP A 167 -6.47 -3.21 9.04
N GLN A 168 -7.21 -3.82 8.10
CA GLN A 168 -8.59 -3.46 7.78
C GLN A 168 -9.63 -4.22 8.63
N CYS A 169 -9.21 -5.24 9.37
CA CYS A 169 -10.10 -6.07 10.19
C CYS A 169 -10.32 -5.52 11.60
N PHE A 170 -9.77 -4.37 11.95
CA PHE A 170 -9.98 -3.72 13.25
C PHE A 170 -9.96 -2.21 13.15
N LEU A 171 -10.37 -1.53 14.23
CA LEU A 171 -10.21 -0.09 14.38
C LEU A 171 -9.71 0.21 15.80
N ARG A 172 -8.78 1.15 15.93
CA ARG A 172 -8.31 1.65 17.23
C ARG A 172 -9.38 2.51 17.90
N CYS A 173 -10.42 1.88 18.43
CA CYS A 173 -11.48 2.49 19.22
C CYS A 173 -11.99 1.47 20.26
N ILE A 174 -12.88 1.89 21.14
CA ILE A 174 -13.45 0.99 22.17
C ILE A 174 -14.20 -0.16 21.48
N GLY A 175 -13.80 -1.40 21.76
CA GLY A 175 -14.38 -2.61 21.15
C GLY A 175 -13.99 -2.85 19.69
N GLY A 176 -13.17 -1.99 19.10
CA GLY A 176 -12.86 -2.05 17.66
C GLY A 176 -11.89 -3.16 17.22
N TRP A 177 -11.36 -3.97 18.16
CA TRP A 177 -10.52 -5.14 17.86
C TRP A 177 -11.13 -6.49 18.23
N ASN A 178 -12.40 -6.53 18.64
CA ASN A 178 -13.11 -7.79 18.93
C ASN A 178 -13.10 -8.76 17.73
N SER A 179 -13.07 -8.23 16.53
CA SER A 179 -12.95 -9.00 15.28
C SER A 179 -11.61 -9.76 15.17
N ILE A 180 -10.54 -9.22 15.74
CA ILE A 180 -9.23 -9.87 15.76
C ILE A 180 -9.26 -11.10 16.69
N GLU A 181 -9.92 -10.98 17.85
CA GLU A 181 -10.11 -12.11 18.76
C GLU A 181 -10.94 -13.22 18.07
N TYR A 182 -11.99 -12.82 17.35
CA TYR A 182 -12.80 -13.75 16.57
C TYR A 182 -11.96 -14.45 15.46
N LEU A 183 -11.17 -13.71 14.69
CA LEU A 183 -10.29 -14.28 13.67
C LEU A 183 -9.24 -15.21 14.27
N ARG A 184 -8.62 -14.81 15.39
CA ARG A 184 -7.67 -15.64 16.12
C ARG A 184 -8.31 -16.98 16.52
N ASP A 185 -9.47 -16.94 17.15
CA ASP A 185 -10.18 -18.14 17.63
C ASP A 185 -10.54 -19.05 16.46
N MET A 186 -10.95 -18.47 15.33
CA MET A 186 -11.25 -19.20 14.10
C MET A 186 -10.01 -19.91 13.53
N VAL A 187 -8.86 -19.20 13.45
CA VAL A 187 -7.61 -19.80 12.96
C VAL A 187 -7.15 -20.94 13.86
N MET A 188 -7.24 -20.74 15.18
CA MET A 188 -6.79 -21.72 16.17
C MET A 188 -7.67 -23.00 16.21
N HIS A 189 -8.98 -22.87 15.94
CA HIS A 189 -9.89 -24.02 15.94
C HIS A 189 -9.88 -24.77 14.60
N ASN A 190 -9.47 -24.12 13.52
CA ASN A 190 -9.53 -24.70 12.18
C ASN A 190 -8.15 -25.13 11.69
N ARG A 191 -7.71 -26.31 12.13
CA ARG A 191 -6.39 -26.85 11.77
C ARG A 191 -6.33 -27.51 10.37
N ASN A 192 -7.49 -27.70 9.70
CA ASN A 192 -7.56 -28.30 8.36
C ASN A 192 -7.26 -27.27 7.25
N CYS A 193 -7.19 -25.99 7.59
CA CYS A 193 -6.80 -24.92 6.68
C CYS A 193 -5.45 -24.33 7.07
N PHE A 194 -4.67 -23.96 6.07
CA PHE A 194 -3.49 -23.11 6.24
C PHE A 194 -3.88 -21.66 6.01
N TRP A 195 -3.56 -20.77 6.93
CA TRP A 195 -3.94 -19.37 6.91
C TRP A 195 -2.77 -18.48 6.50
N VAL A 196 -2.96 -17.65 5.49
CA VAL A 196 -2.02 -16.60 5.10
C VAL A 196 -2.65 -15.24 5.41
N ILE A 197 -1.99 -14.45 6.23
CA ILE A 197 -2.51 -13.18 6.73
C ILE A 197 -1.53 -12.07 6.39
N GLY A 198 -1.98 -11.10 5.58
CA GLY A 198 -1.23 -9.88 5.30
C GLY A 198 -1.49 -8.82 6.39
N CYS A 199 -0.44 -8.17 6.87
CA CYS A 199 -0.55 -7.09 7.84
C CYS A 199 0.58 -6.07 7.66
N ASN A 200 0.36 -4.83 8.03
CA ASN A 200 1.47 -3.88 8.14
C ASN A 200 2.11 -3.96 9.54
N HIS A 201 3.41 -3.65 9.65
CA HIS A 201 4.18 -3.71 10.91
C HIS A 201 3.54 -2.93 12.05
N TRP A 202 3.07 -1.71 11.80
CA TRP A 202 2.50 -0.87 12.85
C TRP A 202 1.18 -1.41 13.39
N ALA A 203 0.36 -1.99 12.53
CA ALA A 203 -0.86 -2.68 12.94
C ALA A 203 -0.53 -3.94 13.74
N TRP A 204 0.46 -4.70 13.28
CA TRP A 204 0.90 -5.92 13.96
C TRP A 204 1.39 -5.62 15.38
N ASP A 205 2.31 -4.68 15.53
CA ASP A 205 2.87 -4.31 16.82
C ASP A 205 1.81 -3.68 17.74
N PHE A 206 0.89 -2.89 17.19
CA PHE A 206 -0.26 -2.39 17.95
C PHE A 206 -1.14 -3.53 18.48
N LEU A 207 -1.46 -4.52 17.65
CA LEU A 207 -2.25 -5.68 18.05
C LEU A 207 -1.48 -6.56 19.03
N ASP A 208 -0.18 -6.67 18.91
CA ASP A 208 0.63 -7.38 19.89
C ASP A 208 0.59 -6.70 21.25
N PHE A 209 0.69 -5.39 21.28
CA PHE A 209 0.59 -4.60 22.52
C PHE A 209 -0.79 -4.73 23.20
N VAL A 210 -1.91 -4.74 22.42
CA VAL A 210 -3.27 -4.71 23.01
C VAL A 210 -3.87 -6.09 23.23
N CYS A 211 -3.52 -7.11 22.46
CA CYS A 211 -4.11 -8.45 22.53
C CYS A 211 -3.11 -9.60 22.40
N GLN A 212 -1.80 -9.31 22.42
CA GLN A 212 -0.71 -10.31 22.38
C GLN A 212 -0.85 -11.28 21.20
N ILE A 213 -1.12 -10.72 20.00
CA ILE A 213 -1.41 -11.51 18.81
C ILE A 213 -0.25 -12.43 18.40
N SER A 214 0.99 -12.04 18.66
CA SER A 214 2.20 -12.83 18.36
C SER A 214 2.27 -14.15 19.15
N ALA A 215 1.60 -14.24 20.30
CA ALA A 215 1.51 -15.48 21.07
C ALA A 215 0.71 -16.59 20.36
N TYR A 216 -0.12 -16.22 19.39
CA TYR A 216 -0.97 -17.14 18.64
C TYR A 216 -0.47 -17.42 17.23
N PHE A 217 0.33 -16.50 16.65
CA PHE A 217 0.84 -16.57 15.29
C PHE A 217 2.37 -16.51 15.30
N SER A 218 3.00 -17.68 15.32
CA SER A 218 4.46 -17.79 15.50
C SER A 218 5.25 -17.61 14.20
N GLU A 219 4.64 -17.89 13.03
CA GLU A 219 5.30 -17.81 11.73
C GLU A 219 5.05 -16.43 11.10
N VAL A 220 6.01 -15.54 11.28
CA VAL A 220 5.96 -14.16 10.75
C VAL A 220 7.10 -13.94 9.78
N LYS A 221 6.79 -13.46 8.57
CA LYS A 221 7.76 -13.20 7.50
C LYS A 221 7.61 -11.76 7.01
N PRO A 222 8.62 -10.90 7.19
CA PRO A 222 8.64 -9.58 6.58
C PRO A 222 8.85 -9.69 5.07
N LEU A 223 8.31 -8.74 4.32
CA LEU A 223 8.68 -8.54 2.92
C LEU A 223 10.16 -8.15 2.82
N PRO A 224 10.89 -8.66 1.81
CA PRO A 224 12.31 -8.33 1.65
C PRO A 224 12.51 -6.86 1.29
N GLU A 225 13.62 -6.28 1.74
CA GLU A 225 14.05 -4.96 1.27
C GLU A 225 14.56 -5.05 -0.18
N LEU A 226 14.19 -4.07 -1.00
CA LEU A 226 14.65 -3.97 -2.38
C LEU A 226 15.93 -3.13 -2.46
N ASP A 227 16.96 -3.68 -3.04
CA ASP A 227 18.18 -2.93 -3.37
C ASP A 227 18.00 -2.03 -4.61
N GLY A 228 19.05 -1.25 -4.94
CA GLY A 228 18.99 -0.32 -6.07
C GLY A 228 18.79 -1.02 -7.42
N ALA A 229 19.35 -2.20 -7.61
CA ALA A 229 19.21 -2.96 -8.86
C ALA A 229 17.81 -3.57 -9.00
N MET A 230 17.24 -4.05 -7.89
CA MET A 230 15.88 -4.57 -7.82
C MET A 230 14.85 -3.46 -8.12
N ILE A 231 15.01 -2.28 -7.49
CA ILE A 231 14.15 -1.11 -7.73
C ILE A 231 14.27 -0.65 -9.19
N GLN A 232 15.49 -0.59 -9.72
CA GLN A 232 15.73 -0.25 -11.11
C GLN A 232 15.01 -1.22 -12.05
N THR A 233 15.15 -2.51 -11.83
CA THR A 233 14.51 -3.55 -12.65
C THR A 233 13.00 -3.42 -12.65
N TRP A 234 12.41 -3.15 -11.48
CA TRP A 234 10.98 -2.99 -11.32
C TRP A 234 10.44 -1.71 -11.98
N LEU A 235 11.13 -0.56 -11.83
CA LEU A 235 10.70 0.73 -12.40
C LEU A 235 11.14 0.93 -13.87
N ASN A 236 12.12 0.17 -14.35
CA ASN A 236 12.74 0.36 -15.66
C ASN A 236 11.74 0.34 -16.84
N PRO A 237 10.72 -0.55 -16.88
CA PRO A 237 9.73 -0.54 -17.96
C PRO A 237 9.01 0.81 -18.09
N ILE A 238 8.77 1.48 -16.95
CA ILE A 238 8.10 2.76 -16.88
C ILE A 238 9.09 3.89 -17.17
N ALA A 239 10.24 3.85 -16.52
CA ALA A 239 11.29 4.86 -16.68
C ALA A 239 11.72 4.99 -18.15
N LYS A 240 11.94 3.87 -18.84
CA LYS A 240 12.31 3.88 -20.27
C LYS A 240 11.28 4.47 -21.21
N THR A 241 10.00 4.46 -20.84
CA THR A 241 8.94 5.03 -21.69
C THR A 241 8.75 6.54 -21.46
N MET A 242 9.25 7.07 -20.34
CA MET A 242 8.91 8.41 -19.88
C MET A 242 10.10 9.33 -19.65
N VAL A 243 11.28 8.77 -19.35
CA VAL A 243 12.49 9.54 -19.03
C VAL A 243 13.38 9.66 -20.27
N GLU A 244 13.94 10.84 -20.49
CA GLU A 244 14.89 11.06 -21.58
C GLU A 244 16.12 10.17 -21.45
N PRO A 245 16.50 9.42 -22.51
CA PRO A 245 17.71 8.59 -22.50
C PRO A 245 18.99 9.40 -22.23
N GLU A 246 19.07 10.61 -22.76
CA GLU A 246 20.23 11.51 -22.64
C GLU A 246 20.53 11.92 -21.18
N ALA A 247 19.51 11.96 -20.32
CA ALA A 247 19.71 12.20 -18.89
C ALA A 247 20.43 11.06 -18.17
N ILE A 248 20.60 9.91 -18.83
CA ILE A 248 21.20 8.70 -18.29
C ILE A 248 22.61 8.47 -18.91
N GLU A 249 22.87 9.01 -20.12
CA GLU A 249 24.06 8.70 -20.92
C GLU A 249 25.29 9.62 -20.65
N ASP A 250 25.12 10.81 -20.07
CA ASP A 250 26.21 11.77 -19.88
C ASP A 250 27.14 11.47 -18.70
N SER A 251 27.07 10.31 -18.11
CA SER A 251 27.95 9.94 -17.04
C SER A 251 28.27 8.45 -17.06
N GLU A 252 29.57 8.17 -17.06
CA GLU A 252 30.16 6.88 -16.80
C GLU A 252 29.20 5.95 -16.03
N ASP A 253 29.12 4.67 -16.37
CA ASP A 253 28.19 3.63 -15.83
C ASP A 253 27.89 3.68 -14.32
N ASN A 254 28.71 4.42 -13.56
CA ASN A 254 28.60 4.60 -12.11
C ASN A 254 27.52 5.60 -11.64
N LEU A 255 27.13 6.61 -12.41
CA LEU A 255 26.17 7.65 -11.94
C LEU A 255 24.72 7.17 -12.01
N GLY A 256 24.38 6.40 -13.03
CA GLY A 256 23.07 5.74 -13.10
C GLY A 256 22.83 4.78 -11.94
N GLN A 257 23.84 3.96 -11.61
CA GLN A 257 23.79 3.06 -10.45
C GLN A 257 23.76 3.81 -9.12
N ALA A 258 24.47 4.94 -9.01
CA ALA A 258 24.47 5.77 -7.79
C ALA A 258 23.09 6.36 -7.50
N TYR A 259 22.33 6.73 -8.54
CA TYR A 259 20.93 7.18 -8.40
C TYR A 259 20.05 6.10 -7.75
N TRP A 260 20.06 4.88 -8.29
CA TRP A 260 19.23 3.78 -7.79
C TRP A 260 19.65 3.33 -6.38
N ARG A 261 20.94 3.32 -6.07
CA ARG A 261 21.43 3.07 -4.70
C ARG A 261 20.95 4.14 -3.71
N THR A 262 20.99 5.41 -4.13
CA THR A 262 20.48 6.51 -3.29
C THR A 262 18.98 6.36 -3.07
N LEU A 263 18.23 6.01 -4.10
CA LEU A 263 16.79 5.77 -4.03
C LEU A 263 16.47 4.62 -3.07
N ALA A 264 17.17 3.48 -3.17
CA ALA A 264 17.03 2.35 -2.26
C ALA A 264 17.33 2.73 -0.81
N SER A 265 18.42 3.46 -0.58
CA SER A 265 18.80 3.93 0.77
C SER A 265 17.75 4.87 1.36
N GLN A 266 17.19 5.81 0.58
CA GLN A 266 16.17 6.74 1.08
C GLN A 266 14.81 6.10 1.30
N SER A 267 14.53 5.02 0.59
CA SER A 267 13.28 4.26 0.73
C SER A 267 13.38 3.12 1.73
N SER A 268 14.56 2.87 2.32
CA SER A 268 14.83 1.66 3.13
C SER A 268 14.39 0.38 2.41
N GLY A 269 14.56 0.32 1.09
CA GLY A 269 14.16 -0.84 0.29
C GLY A 269 12.65 -1.06 0.13
N VAL A 270 11.80 -0.13 0.58
CA VAL A 270 10.34 -0.22 0.49
C VAL A 270 9.87 0.28 -0.88
N SER A 271 9.17 -0.56 -1.64
CA SER A 271 8.81 -0.26 -3.04
C SER A 271 7.94 0.98 -3.19
N SER A 272 6.93 1.15 -2.35
CA SER A 272 6.04 2.32 -2.38
C SER A 272 6.76 3.62 -2.06
N ILE A 273 7.73 3.60 -1.14
CA ILE A 273 8.54 4.77 -0.80
C ILE A 273 9.46 5.08 -1.96
N ALA A 274 10.17 4.07 -2.50
CA ALA A 274 11.04 4.22 -3.65
C ALA A 274 10.29 4.84 -4.83
N PHE A 275 9.10 4.34 -5.11
CA PHE A 275 8.23 4.87 -6.15
C PHE A 275 7.82 6.34 -5.89
N GLY A 276 7.38 6.66 -4.68
CA GLY A 276 6.99 8.03 -4.32
C GLY A 276 8.15 9.02 -4.40
N VAL A 277 9.35 8.63 -3.96
CA VAL A 277 10.56 9.45 -4.04
C VAL A 277 11.03 9.59 -5.50
N TRP A 278 10.95 8.51 -6.29
CA TRP A 278 11.23 8.55 -7.72
C TRP A 278 10.30 9.52 -8.44
N LEU A 279 8.99 9.47 -8.21
CA LEU A 279 8.01 10.41 -8.77
C LEU A 279 8.35 11.88 -8.44
N ASN A 280 8.73 12.14 -7.19
CA ASN A 280 9.10 13.48 -6.74
C ASN A 280 10.42 13.97 -7.35
N SER A 281 11.26 13.07 -7.85
CA SER A 281 12.52 13.42 -8.53
C SER A 281 12.33 13.76 -10.01
N LEU A 282 11.15 13.52 -10.57
CA LEU A 282 10.89 13.79 -11.97
C LEU A 282 10.63 15.29 -12.21
N ARG A 283 11.18 15.80 -13.30
CA ARG A 283 10.99 17.17 -13.77
C ARG A 283 10.48 17.15 -15.20
N ILE A 284 9.75 18.19 -15.57
CA ILE A 284 9.25 18.41 -16.92
C ILE A 284 9.64 19.81 -17.38
N LYS A 285 9.95 19.98 -18.66
CA LYS A 285 10.13 21.30 -19.25
C LYS A 285 8.81 22.06 -19.27
N ARG A 286 8.86 23.35 -18.93
CA ARG A 286 7.67 24.20 -18.81
C ARG A 286 6.85 24.26 -20.10
N ASP A 287 7.51 24.28 -21.26
CA ASP A 287 6.88 24.30 -22.59
C ASP A 287 6.09 23.04 -22.91
N GLN A 288 6.48 21.90 -22.33
CA GLN A 288 5.82 20.61 -22.53
C GLN A 288 4.58 20.38 -21.63
N LEU A 289 4.36 21.22 -20.62
CA LEU A 289 3.24 21.07 -19.69
C LEU A 289 1.86 21.15 -20.36
N GLU A 290 1.74 21.92 -21.45
CA GLU A 290 0.47 22.07 -22.17
C GLU A 290 0.14 20.85 -23.03
N ASP A 291 1.14 20.06 -23.42
CA ASP A 291 1.01 18.90 -24.30
C ASP A 291 0.82 17.57 -23.56
N VAL A 292 0.85 17.59 -22.23
CA VAL A 292 0.74 16.36 -21.42
C VAL A 292 -0.63 15.72 -21.54
N ASN A 293 -0.73 14.66 -22.32
CA ASN A 293 -1.94 13.84 -22.44
C ASN A 293 -1.69 12.42 -21.90
N LEU A 294 -1.95 12.23 -20.61
CA LEU A 294 -1.73 10.96 -19.92
C LEU A 294 -2.67 9.82 -20.37
N SER A 295 -3.75 10.13 -21.08
CA SER A 295 -4.64 9.10 -21.65
C SER A 295 -3.98 8.28 -22.76
N GLN A 296 -2.91 8.81 -23.36
CA GLN A 296 -2.14 8.13 -24.42
C GLN A 296 -0.96 7.30 -23.89
N LEU A 297 -0.66 7.34 -22.57
CA LEU A 297 0.35 6.50 -21.95
C LEU A 297 -0.13 5.04 -21.85
N ASN A 298 0.28 4.20 -22.77
CA ASN A 298 0.14 2.76 -22.69
C ASN A 298 1.34 2.18 -21.95
N LEU A 299 1.14 1.80 -20.69
CA LEU A 299 2.16 1.15 -19.83
C LEU A 299 2.20 -0.37 -20.02
N SER A 300 1.48 -0.94 -21.01
CA SER A 300 1.54 -2.37 -21.32
C SER A 300 2.70 -2.67 -22.26
N GLU A 301 3.45 -3.74 -22.00
CA GLU A 301 4.65 -4.17 -22.75
C GLU A 301 4.43 -4.39 -24.27
N THR A 302 3.19 -4.39 -24.74
CA THR A 302 2.84 -4.68 -26.15
C THR A 302 2.72 -3.45 -27.06
N ALA A 303 2.90 -2.23 -26.55
CA ALA A 303 2.71 -1.01 -27.34
C ALA A 303 4.03 -0.50 -27.95
N THR A 304 4.42 -1.05 -29.06
CA THR A 304 5.64 -0.70 -29.84
C THR A 304 5.60 0.67 -30.55
N THR A 305 4.58 1.51 -30.38
CA THR A 305 4.42 2.71 -31.24
C THR A 305 3.78 3.95 -30.60
N SER A 306 3.61 4.05 -29.29
CA SER A 306 3.16 5.31 -28.67
C SER A 306 4.37 6.20 -28.32
N LYS A 307 4.78 7.09 -29.21
CA LYS A 307 5.66 8.19 -28.85
C LYS A 307 4.92 9.08 -27.85
N THR A 308 5.35 9.05 -26.59
CA THR A 308 4.98 10.07 -25.61
C THR A 308 5.39 11.42 -26.15
N ARG A 309 4.49 12.40 -26.16
CA ARG A 309 4.78 13.75 -26.65
C ARG A 309 5.58 14.60 -25.66
N PHE A 310 5.89 14.07 -24.48
CA PHE A 310 6.69 14.76 -23.46
C PHE A 310 7.73 13.78 -22.89
N THR A 311 8.83 14.36 -22.47
CA THR A 311 9.94 13.65 -21.84
C THR A 311 10.18 14.20 -20.45
N LEU A 312 10.51 13.31 -19.51
CA LEU A 312 10.78 13.66 -18.13
C LEU A 312 12.29 13.53 -17.86
N ARG A 313 12.80 14.43 -17.06
CA ARG A 313 14.18 14.37 -16.57
C ARG A 313 14.20 13.89 -15.12
N GLN A 314 15.18 13.07 -14.78
CA GLN A 314 15.43 12.63 -13.42
C GLN A 314 16.38 13.58 -12.70
N THR A 315 16.00 14.04 -11.52
CA THR A 315 16.90 14.77 -10.60
C THR A 315 17.26 13.89 -9.42
N LYS A 316 18.23 14.30 -8.59
CA LYS A 316 18.63 13.54 -7.41
C LYS A 316 17.43 13.19 -6.53
N PRO A 317 17.25 11.90 -6.13
CA PRO A 317 16.17 11.52 -5.25
C PRO A 317 16.32 12.19 -3.88
N THR A 318 15.26 12.83 -3.41
CA THR A 318 15.21 13.50 -2.12
C THR A 318 13.86 13.25 -1.44
N LEU A 319 13.89 13.00 -0.13
CA LEU A 319 12.67 12.88 0.66
C LEU A 319 11.99 14.25 0.80
N PRO A 320 10.68 14.34 0.56
CA PRO A 320 9.93 15.59 0.72
C PRO A 320 9.99 16.09 2.16
N SER A 321 9.88 17.40 2.36
CA SER A 321 9.83 18.01 3.69
C SER A 321 8.45 17.77 4.34
N LEU A 322 8.42 17.65 5.67
CA LEU A 322 7.18 17.69 6.43
C LEU A 322 6.84 19.15 6.79
N PRO A 323 5.56 19.53 6.78
CA PRO A 323 5.12 20.80 7.37
C PRO A 323 5.29 20.74 8.91
N ALA A 324 5.13 21.87 9.57
CA ALA A 324 5.04 21.91 11.03
C ALA A 324 3.77 21.16 11.49
N LEU A 325 3.94 20.04 12.18
CA LEU A 325 2.86 19.19 12.65
C LEU A 325 2.43 19.54 14.07
N THR A 326 1.13 19.68 14.30
CA THR A 326 0.57 19.79 15.64
C THR A 326 0.41 18.41 16.30
N GLY A 327 0.12 18.37 17.61
CA GLY A 327 -0.15 17.10 18.30
C GLY A 327 -1.28 16.29 17.62
N ILE A 328 -2.39 16.96 17.25
CA ILE A 328 -3.52 16.30 16.56
C ILE A 328 -3.10 15.77 15.18
N ASP A 329 -2.27 16.50 14.43
CA ASP A 329 -1.78 16.04 13.13
C ASP A 329 -0.96 14.75 13.29
N ARG A 330 -0.12 14.65 14.33
CA ARG A 330 0.66 13.44 14.64
C ARG A 330 -0.25 12.25 15.00
N TYR A 331 -1.27 12.47 15.84
CA TYR A 331 -2.25 11.40 16.16
C TYR A 331 -3.01 10.93 14.93
N LEU A 332 -3.40 11.85 14.04
CA LEU A 332 -4.08 11.55 12.80
C LEU A 332 -3.17 10.71 11.88
N LEU A 333 -1.95 11.16 11.66
CA LEU A 333 -0.98 10.45 10.81
C LEU A 333 -0.59 9.09 11.38
N HIS A 334 -0.43 9.00 12.71
CA HIS A 334 -0.18 7.73 13.40
C HIS A 334 -1.33 6.74 13.22
N SER A 335 -2.60 7.20 13.34
CA SER A 335 -3.76 6.35 13.07
C SER A 335 -3.79 5.86 11.63
N LEU A 336 -3.47 6.72 10.65
CA LEU A 336 -3.39 6.32 9.25
C LEU A 336 -2.29 5.28 9.00
N LEU A 337 -1.15 5.36 9.70
CA LEU A 337 -0.08 4.38 9.55
C LEU A 337 -0.44 3.03 10.17
N ILE A 338 -1.09 2.99 11.33
CA ILE A 338 -1.59 1.74 11.91
C ILE A 338 -2.59 1.06 10.98
N HIS A 339 -3.48 1.82 10.34
CA HIS A 339 -4.60 1.28 9.59
C HIS A 339 -4.41 1.29 8.06
N GLY A 340 -3.27 1.76 7.56
CA GLY A 340 -2.95 1.89 6.13
C GLY A 340 -3.82 2.94 5.44
N GLN A 341 -5.14 2.76 5.45
CA GLN A 341 -6.12 3.71 4.91
C GLN A 341 -7.41 3.76 5.73
N MET A 342 -8.01 4.94 5.84
CA MET A 342 -9.21 5.17 6.66
C MET A 342 -10.16 6.17 6.00
N SER A 343 -11.47 5.99 6.22
CA SER A 343 -12.46 7.02 5.93
C SER A 343 -12.39 8.15 6.97
N HIS A 344 -12.99 9.30 6.69
CA HIS A 344 -13.11 10.40 7.65
C HIS A 344 -13.80 9.96 8.95
N VAL A 345 -14.86 9.15 8.83
CA VAL A 345 -15.62 8.59 9.97
C VAL A 345 -14.73 7.71 10.84
N HIS A 346 -14.01 6.77 10.23
CA HIS A 346 -13.13 5.86 10.97
C HIS A 346 -11.97 6.62 11.65
N LEU A 347 -11.44 7.65 11.00
CA LEU A 347 -10.40 8.47 11.58
C LEU A 347 -10.92 9.27 12.79
N ALA A 348 -12.11 9.83 12.69
CA ALA A 348 -12.78 10.50 13.81
C ALA A 348 -13.00 9.57 15.01
N LEU A 349 -13.52 8.37 14.76
CA LEU A 349 -13.69 7.32 15.78
C LEU A 349 -12.36 6.90 16.42
N SER A 350 -11.32 6.73 15.62
CA SER A 350 -9.99 6.34 16.13
C SER A 350 -9.33 7.42 16.99
N LEU A 351 -9.63 8.69 16.73
CA LEU A 351 -9.14 9.83 17.52
C LEU A 351 -10.02 10.16 18.72
N GLY A 352 -11.27 9.67 18.73
CA GLY A 352 -12.26 10.04 19.73
C GLY A 352 -12.75 11.50 19.56
N GLU A 353 -12.65 12.05 18.35
CA GLU A 353 -12.96 13.43 18.03
C GLU A 353 -14.12 13.51 17.00
N PRO A 354 -14.97 14.55 17.07
CA PRO A 354 -16.00 14.77 16.06
C PRO A 354 -15.37 15.02 14.68
N GLU A 355 -15.98 14.52 13.61
CA GLU A 355 -15.50 14.72 12.23
C GLU A 355 -15.27 16.19 11.89
N SER A 356 -16.13 17.09 12.36
CA SER A 356 -16.02 18.54 12.12
C SER A 356 -14.73 19.15 12.67
N GLN A 357 -14.17 18.60 13.75
CA GLN A 357 -12.92 19.11 14.35
C GLN A 357 -11.68 18.63 13.58
N ILE A 358 -11.71 17.42 13.04
CA ILE A 358 -10.57 16.89 12.28
C ILE A 358 -10.55 17.33 10.81
N GLN A 359 -11.71 17.77 10.27
CA GLN A 359 -11.86 18.15 8.85
C GLN A 359 -10.84 19.21 8.41
N ALA A 360 -10.65 20.26 9.20
CA ALA A 360 -9.69 21.33 8.87
C ALA A 360 -8.23 20.80 8.84
N ARG A 361 -7.90 19.88 9.74
CA ARG A 361 -6.58 19.24 9.80
C ARG A 361 -6.34 18.33 8.60
N ILE A 362 -7.33 17.50 8.25
CA ILE A 362 -7.29 16.68 7.04
C ILE A 362 -7.06 17.54 5.80
N GLN A 363 -7.81 18.65 5.65
CA GLN A 363 -7.63 19.55 4.51
C GLN A 363 -6.25 20.21 4.50
N GLY A 364 -5.71 20.57 5.66
CA GLY A 364 -4.33 21.08 5.80
C GLY A 364 -3.28 20.08 5.32
N LEU A 365 -3.37 18.83 5.77
CA LEU A 365 -2.45 17.75 5.39
C LEU A 365 -2.57 17.34 3.92
N LEU A 366 -3.81 17.36 3.36
CA LEU A 366 -4.04 17.14 1.92
C LEU A 366 -3.36 18.24 1.08
N ARG A 367 -3.52 19.53 1.46
CA ARG A 367 -2.88 20.66 0.76
C ARG A 367 -1.35 20.62 0.88
N ALA A 368 -0.84 20.18 2.02
CA ALA A 368 0.59 20.00 2.23
C ALA A 368 1.16 18.76 1.52
N GLY A 369 0.30 17.94 0.90
CA GLY A 369 0.73 16.75 0.17
C GLY A 369 1.21 15.59 1.07
N VAL A 370 1.00 15.64 2.39
CA VAL A 370 1.44 14.58 3.32
C VAL A 370 0.53 13.36 3.24
N ILE A 371 -0.77 13.60 3.07
CA ILE A 371 -1.76 12.55 2.87
C ILE A 371 -2.40 12.67 1.48
N ALA A 372 -2.99 11.58 1.03
CA ALA A 372 -3.77 11.52 -0.20
C ALA A 372 -5.19 11.06 0.10
N SER A 373 -6.14 11.41 -0.77
CA SER A 373 -7.51 10.90 -0.72
C SER A 373 -7.83 10.20 -2.04
N SER A 374 -8.31 8.96 -1.93
CA SER A 374 -8.76 8.17 -3.07
C SER A 374 -10.04 7.44 -2.70
N ASN A 375 -11.10 7.61 -3.50
CA ASN A 375 -12.41 6.99 -3.26
C ASN A 375 -12.97 7.22 -1.84
N GLY A 376 -12.72 8.40 -1.25
CA GLY A 376 -13.16 8.74 0.10
C GLY A 376 -12.28 8.17 1.23
N MET A 377 -11.23 7.43 0.89
CA MET A 377 -10.25 6.91 1.84
C MET A 377 -9.01 7.80 1.88
N LEU A 378 -8.52 8.04 3.09
CA LEU A 378 -7.30 8.80 3.39
C LEU A 378 -6.15 7.84 3.65
N SER A 379 -4.98 8.16 3.14
CA SER A 379 -3.73 7.42 3.38
C SER A 379 -2.53 8.36 3.42
N VAL A 380 -1.47 7.97 4.10
CA VAL A 380 -0.19 8.70 4.07
C VAL A 380 0.47 8.49 2.71
N ARG A 381 1.00 9.56 2.11
CA ARG A 381 1.82 9.42 0.89
C ARG A 381 3.15 8.78 1.25
N ALA A 382 3.48 7.68 0.59
CA ALA A 382 4.63 6.85 0.91
C ALA A 382 5.96 7.62 0.98
N ALA A 383 6.19 8.62 0.11
CA ALA A 383 7.40 9.42 0.12
C ALA A 383 7.66 10.17 1.44
N HIS A 384 6.62 10.47 2.22
CA HIS A 384 6.75 11.15 3.52
C HIS A 384 7.02 10.20 4.69
N TYR A 385 6.85 8.87 4.49
CA TYR A 385 6.89 7.88 5.57
C TYR A 385 8.19 7.93 6.38
N ALA A 386 9.35 7.93 5.73
CA ALA A 386 10.64 7.91 6.43
C ALA A 386 10.82 9.11 7.39
N LYS A 387 10.47 10.32 6.95
CA LYS A 387 10.53 11.50 7.82
C LYS A 387 9.43 11.48 8.88
N LEU A 388 8.26 10.98 8.54
CA LEU A 388 7.15 10.89 9.48
C LEU A 388 7.44 9.88 10.59
N LYS A 389 8.06 8.74 10.28
CA LYS A 389 8.53 7.77 11.29
C LYS A 389 9.46 8.44 12.30
N ILE A 390 10.47 9.20 11.82
CA ILE A 390 11.39 9.94 12.68
C ILE A 390 10.64 10.98 13.54
N GLU A 391 9.73 11.75 12.93
CA GLU A 391 8.93 12.77 13.63
C GLU A 391 8.08 12.15 14.75
N LEU A 392 7.41 11.02 14.48
CA LEU A 392 6.59 10.32 15.47
C LEU A 392 7.43 9.70 16.57
N THR A 393 8.56 9.09 16.24
CA THR A 393 9.53 8.56 17.22
C THR A 393 10.03 9.64 18.16
N ASN A 394 10.42 10.79 17.63
CA ASN A 394 10.91 11.92 18.42
C ASN A 394 9.84 12.53 19.35
N ASN A 395 8.57 12.27 19.08
CA ASN A 395 7.43 12.69 19.89
C ASN A 395 6.83 11.56 20.75
N ASN A 396 7.58 10.47 20.98
CA ASN A 396 7.20 9.33 21.80
C ASN A 396 5.93 8.62 21.34
N PHE A 397 5.61 8.64 20.07
CA PHE A 397 4.58 7.76 19.53
C PHE A 397 5.12 6.33 19.45
N PHE A 398 4.26 5.37 19.68
CA PHE A 398 4.55 3.98 19.40
C PHE A 398 4.71 3.80 17.89
N VAL A 399 5.89 3.42 17.45
CA VAL A 399 6.20 3.14 16.05
C VAL A 399 6.64 1.68 15.96
N GLY A 400 6.15 0.99 14.93
CA GLY A 400 6.55 -0.38 14.69
C GLY A 400 8.04 -0.50 14.36
N GLU A 401 8.63 -1.63 14.71
CA GLU A 401 9.99 -1.99 14.30
C GLU A 401 9.93 -2.45 12.84
N ASP A 402 10.65 -1.76 11.94
CA ASP A 402 10.88 -2.19 10.54
C ASP A 402 12.07 -3.10 10.47
#